data_61184c06df50be9f2a5fb6811b802f61
#
_entry.id   61184c06df50be9f2a5fb6811b802f61
#
_cell.length_a   1.000
_cell.length_b   1.000
_cell.length_c   1.000
_cell.angle_alpha   90.00
_cell.angle_beta   90.00
_cell.angle_gamma   90.00
#
_symmetry.space_group_name_H-M   'P 1'
#
loop_
_entity.id
_entity.type
_entity.pdbx_description
1 polymer ?
#
loop_
_entity_poly.entity_id
_entity_poly.type
_entity_poly.pdbx_seq_one_letter_code
_entity_poly.pdbx_strand_id
1 'polypeptide(L)'
;KFPVEHRLWLPPGVKRLRGIIVHQHGCGAGACKGGQTAADDLHWQALARKWDCALLGPAYTQEDKENCRLWCDPRNGSGAVFLKTLDALAEKTGHPELKTVPWCLWGHSGGGFWASLMQASHPDRIVAIWFRSGTAYQTWSKGEIPAPTLNQGFFGVPIALNPGQKERDDKRFSGAWTGAEAMFQACRAQGAPAIFCPDPKTSHECGDSRYMAIPFFDACLALRLPPKESSDGRLRPIQPGTGWIAPVGGGKPVVADSDEAKKAVARAPAGTVWLPSLQFARVWEEYSRTGLVGDTTPPLPPVIATVEMTGDTAKLTWQATADLESGLGGFVILRDGKVWKKLPEKPAAKPRPLFQGLGYHDTPDQPLARMEITDPSPGAQYAIQSVNGAGIPSATVPFRKAR
;
A
#
# COMPACT_ATOMS: atom_id res chain seq x y z
N LYS A 1 22.97 10.67 13.32
CA LYS A 1 22.65 10.38 11.90
C LYS A 1 22.25 8.91 11.81
N PHE A 2 21.10 8.64 11.18
CA PHE A 2 20.69 7.27 10.90
C PHE A 2 21.10 6.86 9.50
N PRO A 3 21.80 5.73 9.30
CA PRO A 3 21.91 5.12 7.99
C PRO A 3 20.51 4.75 7.46
N VAL A 4 20.32 4.88 6.17
CA VAL A 4 19.10 4.43 5.49
C VAL A 4 19.45 3.59 4.28
N GLU A 5 18.77 2.47 4.15
CA GLU A 5 18.79 1.61 2.97
C GLU A 5 17.49 1.83 2.22
N HIS A 6 17.56 1.97 0.90
CA HIS A 6 16.37 2.05 0.04
C HIS A 6 16.36 0.86 -0.90
N ARG A 7 15.29 0.08 -0.86
CA ARG A 7 15.05 -1.03 -1.80
C ARG A 7 14.00 -0.65 -2.80
N LEU A 8 14.36 -0.78 -4.07
CA LEU A 8 13.51 -0.44 -5.20
C LEU A 8 13.16 -1.70 -5.99
N TRP A 9 11.89 -1.87 -6.30
CA TRP A 9 11.40 -2.80 -7.30
C TRP A 9 10.80 -2.03 -8.49
N LEU A 10 11.08 -2.51 -9.68
CA LEU A 10 10.55 -1.98 -10.94
C LEU A 10 9.69 -3.04 -11.62
N PRO A 11 8.53 -2.68 -12.20
CA PRO A 11 7.75 -3.62 -12.98
C PRO A 11 8.59 -4.19 -14.14
N PRO A 12 8.66 -5.52 -14.31
CA PRO A 12 9.39 -6.11 -15.42
C PRO A 12 8.91 -5.56 -16.77
N GLY A 13 9.86 -5.12 -17.60
CA GLY A 13 9.58 -4.59 -18.94
C GLY A 13 8.96 -3.20 -18.99
N VAL A 14 8.85 -2.49 -17.86
CA VAL A 14 8.38 -1.11 -17.86
C VAL A 14 9.33 -0.24 -18.66
N LYS A 15 8.81 0.55 -19.61
CA LYS A 15 9.59 1.47 -20.43
C LYS A 15 9.72 2.86 -19.81
N ARG A 16 8.67 3.29 -19.10
CA ARG A 16 8.62 4.58 -18.43
C ARG A 16 7.78 4.46 -17.17
N LEU A 17 8.33 4.86 -16.04
CA LEU A 17 7.61 4.92 -14.78
C LEU A 17 6.67 6.12 -14.74
N ARG A 18 5.52 5.95 -14.09
CA ARG A 18 4.49 6.98 -13.95
C ARG A 18 4.33 7.47 -12.51
N GLY A 19 4.93 6.77 -11.56
CA GLY A 19 4.86 7.11 -10.14
C GLY A 19 5.74 6.20 -9.31
N ILE A 20 5.77 6.48 -8.01
CA ILE A 20 6.44 5.64 -7.00
C ILE A 20 5.45 5.40 -5.86
N ILE A 21 5.32 4.14 -5.44
CA ILE A 21 4.65 3.76 -4.20
C ILE A 21 5.73 3.63 -3.13
N VAL A 22 5.66 4.45 -2.09
CA VAL A 22 6.62 4.47 -0.98
C VAL A 22 5.97 3.82 0.23
N HIS A 23 6.59 2.78 0.77
CA HIS A 23 6.10 2.05 1.93
C HIS A 23 6.99 2.34 3.14
N GLN A 24 6.64 3.41 3.91
CA GLN A 24 7.44 3.92 5.02
C GLN A 24 6.96 3.39 6.36
N HIS A 25 7.83 2.68 7.05
CA HIS A 25 7.54 2.10 8.37
C HIS A 25 7.76 3.08 9.53
N GLY A 26 7.37 2.61 10.72
CA GLY A 26 7.40 3.37 11.95
C GLY A 26 8.75 3.40 12.65
N CYS A 27 8.73 3.92 13.86
CA CYS A 27 9.88 4.09 14.73
C CYS A 27 10.23 2.79 15.49
N GLY A 28 11.49 2.69 15.91
CA GLY A 28 12.04 1.57 16.65
C GLY A 28 12.87 0.62 15.79
N ALA A 29 13.84 -0.05 16.41
CA ALA A 29 14.84 -0.89 15.74
C ALA A 29 14.23 -2.02 14.89
N GLY A 30 13.08 -2.57 15.30
CA GLY A 30 12.35 -3.58 14.55
C GLY A 30 11.51 -2.98 13.43
N ALA A 31 10.73 -1.92 13.75
CA ALA A 31 9.77 -1.32 12.84
C ALA A 31 10.41 -0.70 11.60
N CYS A 32 11.47 0.07 11.79
CA CYS A 32 12.11 0.78 10.69
C CYS A 32 12.82 -0.15 9.68
N LYS A 33 13.01 -1.42 10.00
CA LYS A 33 13.54 -2.45 9.09
C LYS A 33 12.50 -2.98 8.09
N GLY A 34 11.22 -2.76 8.30
CA GLY A 34 10.15 -3.25 7.42
C GLY A 34 10.33 -2.85 5.95
N GLY A 35 10.95 -1.70 5.68
CA GLY A 35 11.32 -1.29 4.33
C GLY A 35 12.27 -2.23 3.59
N GLN A 36 13.04 -3.08 4.29
CA GLN A 36 13.96 -4.03 3.67
C GLN A 36 13.26 -5.08 2.81
N THR A 37 12.03 -5.44 3.13
CA THR A 37 11.23 -6.43 2.38
C THR A 37 10.00 -5.83 1.70
N ALA A 38 9.72 -4.55 1.90
CA ALA A 38 8.55 -3.88 1.32
C ALA A 38 8.53 -3.96 -0.22
N ALA A 39 9.70 -3.85 -0.85
CA ALA A 39 9.83 -3.97 -2.30
C ALA A 39 9.62 -5.40 -2.84
N ASP A 40 9.68 -6.41 -1.97
CA ASP A 40 9.45 -7.83 -2.30
C ASP A 40 7.98 -8.25 -2.16
N ASP A 41 7.10 -7.35 -1.73
CA ASP A 41 5.69 -7.64 -1.48
C ASP A 41 4.90 -7.76 -2.77
N LEU A 42 4.43 -8.97 -3.07
CA LEU A 42 3.71 -9.29 -4.32
C LEU A 42 2.39 -8.53 -4.46
N HIS A 43 1.71 -8.22 -3.35
CA HIS A 43 0.45 -7.49 -3.40
C HIS A 43 0.67 -6.02 -3.77
N TRP A 44 1.68 -5.37 -3.16
CA TRP A 44 2.09 -4.02 -3.53
C TRP A 44 2.72 -3.95 -4.92
N GLN A 45 3.46 -4.99 -5.33
CA GLN A 45 3.99 -5.11 -6.70
C GLN A 45 2.87 -5.21 -7.74
N ALA A 46 1.74 -5.86 -7.43
CA ALA A 46 0.59 -5.94 -8.33
C ALA A 46 0.00 -4.55 -8.60
N LEU A 47 -0.19 -3.74 -7.57
CA LEU A 47 -0.64 -2.34 -7.73
C LEU A 47 0.38 -1.52 -8.53
N ALA A 48 1.66 -1.62 -8.19
CA ALA A 48 2.73 -0.90 -8.87
C ALA A 48 2.80 -1.28 -10.37
N ARG A 49 2.68 -2.57 -10.69
CA ARG A 49 2.64 -3.08 -12.08
C ARG A 49 1.44 -2.51 -12.86
N LYS A 50 0.25 -2.49 -12.26
CA LYS A 50 -0.97 -1.96 -12.92
C LYS A 50 -0.80 -0.53 -13.40
N TRP A 51 -0.06 0.27 -12.63
CA TRP A 51 0.08 1.71 -12.88
C TRP A 51 1.44 2.12 -13.44
N ASP A 52 2.31 1.19 -13.83
CA ASP A 52 3.69 1.45 -14.24
C ASP A 52 4.45 2.27 -13.18
N CYS A 53 4.24 1.95 -11.91
CA CYS A 53 4.89 2.61 -10.78
C CYS A 53 6.06 1.77 -10.25
N ALA A 54 7.07 2.42 -9.70
CA ALA A 54 8.06 1.77 -8.86
C ALA A 54 7.49 1.51 -7.46
N LEU A 55 8.02 0.50 -6.76
CA LEU A 55 7.78 0.26 -5.35
C LEU A 55 9.06 0.47 -4.56
N LEU A 56 9.03 1.35 -3.55
CA LEU A 56 10.19 1.76 -2.77
C LEU A 56 9.98 1.50 -1.28
N GLY A 57 10.91 0.78 -0.66
CA GLY A 57 10.95 0.53 0.78
C GLY A 57 12.17 1.20 1.43
N PRO A 58 12.01 2.31 2.15
CA PRO A 58 13.05 2.87 3.00
C PRO A 58 13.17 2.08 4.32
N ALA A 59 14.42 1.78 4.73
CA ALA A 59 14.71 1.14 6.00
C ALA A 59 15.80 1.92 6.73
N TYR A 60 15.44 2.54 7.86
CA TYR A 60 16.37 3.27 8.71
C TYR A 60 17.03 2.35 9.72
N THR A 61 18.32 2.58 10.00
CA THR A 61 18.98 1.93 11.13
C THR A 61 18.81 2.81 12.35
N GLN A 62 17.93 2.41 13.25
CA GLN A 62 17.60 3.13 14.47
C GLN A 62 17.65 2.18 15.67
N GLU A 63 18.27 2.60 16.76
CA GLU A 63 18.20 1.90 18.04
C GLU A 63 16.92 2.29 18.79
N ASP A 64 16.40 1.41 19.65
CA ASP A 64 15.11 1.63 20.34
C ASP A 64 15.07 2.86 21.23
N LYS A 65 16.22 3.27 21.76
CA LYS A 65 16.34 4.45 22.64
C LYS A 65 16.57 5.77 21.90
N GLU A 66 16.81 5.71 20.59
CA GLU A 66 17.08 6.90 19.79
C GLU A 66 15.81 7.67 19.47
N ASN A 67 15.95 8.99 19.39
CA ASN A 67 14.83 9.87 19.05
C ASN A 67 14.42 9.69 17.58
N CYS A 68 13.30 9.05 17.36
CA CYS A 68 12.72 8.81 16.04
C CYS A 68 12.52 10.10 15.23
N ARG A 69 12.27 11.23 15.86
CA ARG A 69 12.11 12.53 15.15
C ARG A 69 13.34 12.92 14.34
N LEU A 70 14.51 12.36 14.62
CA LEU A 70 15.72 12.60 13.81
C LEU A 70 15.57 12.14 12.35
N TRP A 71 14.69 11.17 12.07
CA TRP A 71 14.40 10.78 10.71
C TRP A 71 12.91 10.92 10.32
N CYS A 72 11.96 10.71 11.24
CA CYS A 72 10.54 10.81 10.89
C CYS A 72 10.08 12.27 10.70
N ASP A 73 10.84 13.25 11.17
CA ASP A 73 10.70 14.64 10.71
C ASP A 73 11.62 14.86 9.50
N PRO A 74 11.07 14.94 8.26
CA PRO A 74 11.88 15.06 7.05
C PRO A 74 12.74 16.32 6.99
N ARG A 75 12.43 17.35 7.77
CA ARG A 75 13.19 18.59 7.87
C ARG A 75 14.55 18.39 8.55
N ASN A 76 14.72 17.30 9.32
CA ASN A 76 15.99 16.90 9.92
C ASN A 76 16.93 16.16 8.93
N GLY A 77 16.59 16.13 7.64
CA GLY A 77 17.43 15.65 6.55
C GLY A 77 16.92 14.43 5.81
N SER A 78 16.01 13.63 6.38
CA SER A 78 15.50 12.44 5.68
C SER A 78 14.72 12.78 4.40
N GLY A 79 14.03 13.92 4.35
CA GLY A 79 13.39 14.40 3.12
C GLY A 79 14.40 14.69 2.01
N ALA A 80 15.50 15.39 2.34
CA ALA A 80 16.57 15.66 1.38
C ALA A 80 17.28 14.36 0.94
N VAL A 81 17.48 13.41 1.86
CA VAL A 81 18.06 12.10 1.53
C VAL A 81 17.13 11.34 0.60
N PHE A 82 15.82 11.33 0.84
CA PHE A 82 14.83 10.71 -0.04
C PHE A 82 14.95 11.25 -1.48
N LEU A 83 14.96 12.57 -1.67
CA LEU A 83 15.10 13.18 -3.00
C LEU A 83 16.41 12.80 -3.67
N LYS A 84 17.55 12.89 -2.96
CA LYS A 84 18.86 12.46 -3.48
C LYS A 84 18.87 10.97 -3.83
N THR A 85 18.16 10.14 -3.08
CA THR A 85 18.03 8.71 -3.40
C THR A 85 17.28 8.50 -4.71
N LEU A 86 16.21 9.26 -4.98
CA LEU A 86 15.50 9.20 -6.26
C LEU A 86 16.41 9.59 -7.43
N ASP A 87 17.27 10.61 -7.26
CA ASP A 87 18.27 11.00 -8.26
C ASP A 87 19.26 9.87 -8.54
N ALA A 88 19.81 9.26 -7.48
CA ALA A 88 20.78 8.16 -7.62
C ALA A 88 20.13 6.89 -8.22
N LEU A 89 18.89 6.59 -7.85
CA LEU A 89 18.14 5.46 -8.41
C LEU A 89 17.81 5.69 -9.89
N ALA A 90 17.48 6.93 -10.28
CA ALA A 90 17.26 7.28 -11.68
C ALA A 90 18.49 6.99 -12.55
N GLU A 91 19.65 7.35 -12.07
CA GLU A 91 20.93 7.08 -12.76
C GLU A 91 21.25 5.58 -12.80
N LYS A 92 21.12 4.90 -11.65
CA LYS A 92 21.45 3.48 -11.52
C LYS A 92 20.55 2.57 -12.35
N THR A 93 19.28 2.93 -12.53
CA THR A 93 18.28 2.09 -13.20
C THR A 93 18.00 2.47 -14.64
N GLY A 94 18.51 3.62 -15.10
CA GLY A 94 18.20 4.15 -16.43
C GLY A 94 16.77 4.72 -16.56
N HIS A 95 16.12 5.03 -15.43
CA HIS A 95 14.78 5.61 -15.37
C HIS A 95 14.85 7.07 -14.88
N PRO A 96 15.21 8.03 -15.74
CA PRO A 96 15.42 9.42 -15.35
C PRO A 96 14.16 10.07 -14.77
N GLU A 97 12.97 9.56 -15.11
CA GLU A 97 11.70 10.03 -14.60
C GLU A 97 11.52 9.83 -13.09
N LEU A 98 12.26 8.95 -12.43
CA LEU A 98 12.25 8.79 -10.97
C LEU A 98 12.52 10.11 -10.23
N LYS A 99 13.27 11.03 -10.84
CA LYS A 99 13.52 12.37 -10.28
C LYS A 99 12.26 13.21 -10.15
N THR A 100 11.25 12.97 -11.00
CA THR A 100 10.10 13.89 -11.16
C THR A 100 8.73 13.25 -11.01
N VAL A 101 8.59 11.93 -11.13
CA VAL A 101 7.28 11.24 -11.00
C VAL A 101 6.64 11.44 -9.61
N PRO A 102 5.31 11.42 -9.55
CA PRO A 102 4.57 11.58 -8.30
C PRO A 102 4.63 10.34 -7.41
N TRP A 103 4.20 10.51 -6.14
CA TRP A 103 4.30 9.52 -5.08
C TRP A 103 2.95 9.15 -4.50
N CYS A 104 2.72 7.86 -4.25
CA CYS A 104 1.78 7.36 -3.25
C CYS A 104 2.56 7.08 -1.97
N LEU A 105 2.16 7.64 -0.84
CA LEU A 105 2.86 7.45 0.44
C LEU A 105 2.01 6.59 1.37
N TRP A 106 2.45 5.37 1.66
CA TRP A 106 1.95 4.57 2.76
C TRP A 106 2.85 4.79 3.97
N GLY A 107 2.28 5.29 5.06
CA GLY A 107 3.06 5.59 6.25
C GLY A 107 2.45 5.00 7.51
N HIS A 108 3.22 4.17 8.24
CA HIS A 108 2.85 3.64 9.55
C HIS A 108 3.55 4.40 10.67
N SER A 109 2.81 4.83 11.70
CA SER A 109 3.40 5.45 12.92
C SER A 109 4.34 6.62 12.58
N GLY A 110 5.64 6.52 12.87
CA GLY A 110 6.65 7.51 12.46
C GLY A 110 6.73 7.72 10.95
N GLY A 111 6.39 6.71 10.14
CA GLY A 111 6.26 6.87 8.68
C GLY A 111 5.08 7.74 8.28
N GLY A 112 3.97 7.67 9.00
CA GLY A 112 2.85 8.60 8.83
C GLY A 112 3.20 10.01 9.28
N PHE A 113 3.98 10.15 10.35
CA PHE A 113 4.55 11.43 10.75
C PHE A 113 5.37 12.04 9.63
N TRP A 114 6.29 11.26 9.04
CA TRP A 114 7.10 11.67 7.90
C TRP A 114 6.24 12.07 6.70
N ALA A 115 5.25 11.26 6.33
CA ALA A 115 4.37 11.52 5.21
C ALA A 115 3.55 12.81 5.36
N SER A 116 3.13 13.17 6.59
CA SER A 116 2.40 14.42 6.87
C SER A 116 3.23 15.66 6.53
N LEU A 117 4.51 15.64 6.87
CA LEU A 117 5.41 16.77 6.62
C LEU A 117 5.91 16.79 5.17
N MET A 118 6.04 15.63 4.53
CA MET A 118 6.25 15.53 3.08
C MET A 118 5.05 16.08 2.29
N GLN A 119 3.81 15.85 2.76
CA GLN A 119 2.60 16.47 2.19
C GLN A 119 2.67 17.99 2.24
N ALA A 120 3.10 18.55 3.36
CA ALA A 120 3.23 19.99 3.51
C ALA A 120 4.33 20.61 2.62
N SER A 121 5.41 19.85 2.39
CA SER A 121 6.57 20.33 1.61
C SER A 121 6.44 20.10 0.11
N HIS A 122 5.76 19.04 -0.32
CA HIS A 122 5.69 18.58 -1.72
C HIS A 122 4.29 18.13 -2.15
N PRO A 123 3.22 18.92 -1.88
CA PRO A 123 1.84 18.49 -2.15
C PRO A 123 1.58 18.23 -3.64
N ASP A 124 2.27 18.91 -4.54
CA ASP A 124 2.21 18.78 -6.00
C ASP A 124 2.80 17.45 -6.52
N ARG A 125 3.64 16.79 -5.72
CA ARG A 125 4.26 15.51 -6.02
C ARG A 125 3.47 14.30 -5.46
N ILE A 126 2.42 14.50 -4.67
CA ILE A 126 1.74 13.42 -3.94
C ILE A 126 0.41 13.08 -4.58
N VAL A 127 0.27 11.84 -5.06
CA VAL A 127 -0.98 11.28 -5.59
C VAL A 127 -1.99 11.12 -4.47
N ALA A 128 -1.60 10.44 -3.40
CA ALA A 128 -2.41 10.15 -2.22
C ALA A 128 -1.55 9.69 -1.05
N ILE A 129 -2.08 9.76 0.18
CA ILE A 129 -1.41 9.26 1.38
C ILE A 129 -2.34 8.33 2.16
N TRP A 130 -1.79 7.20 2.58
CA TRP A 130 -2.38 6.31 3.57
C TRP A 130 -1.65 6.45 4.90
N PHE A 131 -2.33 6.98 5.91
CA PHE A 131 -1.82 7.14 7.27
C PHE A 131 -2.26 5.98 8.14
N ARG A 132 -1.40 5.01 8.34
CA ARG A 132 -1.63 3.93 9.29
C ARG A 132 -1.10 4.33 10.66
N SER A 133 -2.01 4.58 11.62
CA SER A 133 -1.68 4.80 13.04
C SER A 133 -0.59 5.85 13.29
N GLY A 134 -0.60 6.98 12.57
CA GLY A 134 0.35 8.05 12.82
C GLY A 134 0.25 9.24 11.87
N THR A 135 0.35 10.44 12.42
CA THR A 135 0.49 11.71 11.70
C THR A 135 1.33 12.68 12.54
N ALA A 136 1.89 13.71 11.93
CA ALA A 136 2.56 14.79 12.65
C ALA A 136 1.58 15.91 13.07
N TYR A 137 0.31 15.86 12.65
CA TYR A 137 -0.63 16.95 12.79
C TYR A 137 -0.79 17.42 14.25
N GLN A 138 -1.06 16.50 15.17
CA GLN A 138 -1.25 16.86 16.57
C GLN A 138 0.01 17.46 17.20
N THR A 139 1.19 16.99 16.77
CA THR A 139 2.48 17.44 17.29
C THR A 139 2.75 18.90 16.91
N TRP A 140 2.50 19.30 15.65
CA TRP A 140 2.67 20.70 15.27
C TRP A 140 1.53 21.58 15.75
N SER A 141 0.29 21.08 15.82
CA SER A 141 -0.85 21.87 16.30
C SER A 141 -0.75 22.20 17.80
N LYS A 142 -0.04 21.38 18.58
CA LYS A 142 0.28 21.62 19.98
C LYS A 142 1.56 22.46 20.19
N GLY A 143 2.25 22.82 19.12
CA GLY A 143 3.50 23.57 19.19
C GLY A 143 4.72 22.76 19.64
N GLU A 144 4.65 21.42 19.68
CA GLU A 144 5.77 20.55 20.05
C GLU A 144 6.86 20.50 18.97
N ILE A 145 6.50 20.82 17.73
CA ILE A 145 7.41 21.09 16.61
C ILE A 145 6.90 22.31 15.86
N PRO A 146 7.75 23.02 15.10
CA PRO A 146 7.31 24.12 14.25
C PRO A 146 6.25 23.66 13.27
N ALA A 147 5.11 24.35 13.22
CA ALA A 147 4.05 24.07 12.27
C ALA A 147 4.52 24.32 10.83
N PRO A 148 4.23 23.43 9.87
CA PRO A 148 4.51 23.72 8.47
C PRO A 148 3.53 24.76 7.94
N THR A 149 3.91 25.46 6.87
CA THR A 149 2.97 26.30 6.13
C THR A 149 2.03 25.40 5.32
N LEU A 150 0.73 25.46 5.62
CA LEU A 150 -0.29 24.73 4.90
C LEU A 150 -0.88 25.63 3.81
N ASN A 151 -0.82 25.20 2.58
CA ASN A 151 -1.39 25.86 1.40
C ASN A 151 -2.53 25.05 0.81
N GLN A 152 -3.20 25.58 -0.22
CA GLN A 152 -4.29 24.87 -0.90
C GLN A 152 -3.84 23.53 -1.52
N GLY A 153 -2.58 23.42 -1.93
CA GLY A 153 -2.03 22.17 -2.44
C GLY A 153 -2.04 21.07 -1.37
N PHE A 154 -1.73 21.38 -0.11
CA PHE A 154 -1.81 20.44 1.01
C PHE A 154 -3.22 19.84 1.15
N PHE A 155 -4.26 20.70 1.11
CA PHE A 155 -5.66 20.28 1.23
C PHE A 155 -6.21 19.61 -0.03
N GLY A 156 -5.51 19.74 -1.16
CA GLY A 156 -5.86 19.08 -2.43
C GLY A 156 -5.38 17.63 -2.54
N VAL A 157 -4.54 17.15 -1.61
CA VAL A 157 -4.05 15.77 -1.61
C VAL A 157 -5.10 14.83 -1.01
N PRO A 158 -5.51 13.75 -1.71
CA PRO A 158 -6.31 12.69 -1.11
C PRO A 158 -5.58 12.00 0.05
N ILE A 159 -6.23 11.92 1.20
CA ILE A 159 -5.66 11.26 2.39
C ILE A 159 -6.64 10.28 3.01
N ALA A 160 -6.12 9.18 3.52
CA ALA A 160 -6.87 8.21 4.31
C ALA A 160 -6.22 8.02 5.68
N LEU A 161 -6.97 8.26 6.76
CA LEU A 161 -6.54 8.10 8.14
C LEU A 161 -7.10 6.77 8.66
N ASN A 162 -6.22 5.81 8.93
CA ASN A 162 -6.55 4.45 9.34
C ASN A 162 -5.90 4.10 10.70
N PRO A 163 -6.34 4.71 11.81
CA PRO A 163 -5.91 4.26 13.13
C PRO A 163 -6.53 2.92 13.48
N GLY A 164 -5.92 2.16 14.37
CA GLY A 164 -6.56 0.99 14.98
C GLY A 164 -7.62 1.41 15.99
N GLN A 165 -8.80 0.78 15.96
CA GLN A 165 -9.90 1.11 16.88
C GLN A 165 -9.48 0.97 18.35
N LYS A 166 -8.63 -0.02 18.67
CA LYS A 166 -8.14 -0.28 20.03
C LYS A 166 -7.11 0.76 20.51
N GLU A 167 -6.51 1.55 19.61
CA GLU A 167 -5.63 2.65 20.00
C GLU A 167 -6.34 3.71 20.81
N ARG A 168 -7.65 3.88 20.62
CA ARG A 168 -8.45 4.89 21.30
C ARG A 168 -8.28 4.85 22.82
N ASP A 169 -8.23 3.64 23.36
CA ASP A 169 -8.15 3.39 24.81
C ASP A 169 -6.75 2.89 25.23
N ASP A 170 -5.79 2.85 24.32
CA ASP A 170 -4.44 2.38 24.57
C ASP A 170 -3.60 3.48 25.26
N LYS A 171 -2.98 3.16 26.41
CA LYS A 171 -2.18 4.12 27.19
C LYS A 171 -0.97 4.66 26.43
N ARG A 172 -0.39 3.88 25.52
CA ARG A 172 0.80 4.23 24.75
C ARG A 172 0.45 4.87 23.41
N PHE A 173 -0.62 4.40 22.77
CA PHE A 173 -0.89 4.69 21.36
C PHE A 173 -2.14 5.56 21.12
N SER A 174 -2.86 5.99 22.17
CA SER A 174 -4.02 6.88 22.02
C SER A 174 -3.72 8.18 21.27
N GLY A 175 -2.47 8.66 21.31
CA GLY A 175 -2.00 9.80 20.52
C GLY A 175 -2.05 9.55 19.00
N ALA A 176 -1.91 8.31 18.54
CA ALA A 176 -2.06 7.96 17.13
C ALA A 176 -3.53 8.09 16.67
N TRP A 177 -4.48 7.65 17.50
CA TRP A 177 -5.90 7.83 17.26
C TRP A 177 -6.28 9.31 17.22
N THR A 178 -6.00 10.04 18.32
CA THR A 178 -6.40 11.45 18.44
C THR A 178 -5.73 12.34 17.40
N GLY A 179 -4.47 12.04 17.01
CA GLY A 179 -3.77 12.73 15.96
C GLY A 179 -4.37 12.51 14.57
N ALA A 180 -4.77 11.28 14.27
CA ALA A 180 -5.45 10.94 13.02
C ALA A 180 -6.83 11.62 12.94
N GLU A 181 -7.62 11.55 14.01
CA GLU A 181 -8.95 12.19 14.08
C GLU A 181 -8.84 13.71 13.92
N ALA A 182 -7.92 14.36 14.63
CA ALA A 182 -7.69 15.81 14.55
C ALA A 182 -7.28 16.23 13.13
N MET A 183 -6.36 15.52 12.49
CA MET A 183 -5.95 15.79 11.11
C MET A 183 -7.12 15.62 10.13
N PHE A 184 -7.90 14.56 10.27
CA PHE A 184 -9.09 14.33 9.46
C PHE A 184 -10.06 15.51 9.57
N GLN A 185 -10.44 15.88 10.80
CA GLN A 185 -11.38 16.98 11.05
C GLN A 185 -10.90 18.29 10.44
N ALA A 186 -9.63 18.64 10.65
CA ALA A 186 -9.03 19.86 10.11
C ALA A 186 -9.01 19.86 8.57
N CYS A 187 -8.62 18.75 7.95
CA CYS A 187 -8.60 18.63 6.50
C CYS A 187 -10.01 18.70 5.90
N ARG A 188 -10.97 17.98 6.48
CA ARG A 188 -12.38 18.04 6.01
C ARG A 188 -13.01 19.42 6.17
N ALA A 189 -12.70 20.14 7.23
CA ALA A 189 -13.15 21.51 7.43
C ALA A 189 -12.69 22.45 6.29
N GLN A 190 -11.56 22.14 5.63
CA GLN A 190 -11.04 22.84 4.46
C GLN A 190 -11.51 22.23 3.13
N GLY A 191 -12.44 21.27 3.14
CA GLY A 191 -12.95 20.61 1.94
C GLY A 191 -12.00 19.56 1.33
N ALA A 192 -10.93 19.17 2.03
CA ALA A 192 -9.97 18.20 1.54
C ALA A 192 -10.62 16.84 1.24
N PRO A 193 -10.13 16.09 0.22
CA PRO A 193 -10.58 14.73 -0.07
C PRO A 193 -9.99 13.75 0.96
N ALA A 194 -10.60 13.70 2.15
CA ALA A 194 -10.10 12.94 3.29
C ALA A 194 -11.08 11.87 3.76
N ILE A 195 -10.52 10.73 4.18
CA ILE A 195 -11.23 9.55 4.68
C ILE A 195 -10.77 9.27 6.11
N PHE A 196 -11.71 8.97 6.99
CA PHE A 196 -11.46 8.38 8.30
C PHE A 196 -11.99 6.97 8.30
N CYS A 197 -11.11 5.97 8.39
CA CYS A 197 -11.44 4.56 8.28
C CYS A 197 -10.68 3.73 9.32
N PRO A 198 -11.07 3.79 10.59
CA PRO A 198 -10.43 3.00 11.64
C PRO A 198 -10.49 1.50 11.33
N ASP A 199 -9.42 0.78 11.69
CA ASP A 199 -9.41 -0.67 11.67
C ASP A 199 -10.06 -1.21 12.95
N PRO A 200 -11.23 -1.88 12.87
CA PRO A 200 -11.97 -2.29 14.07
C PRO A 200 -11.29 -3.42 14.86
N LYS A 201 -10.28 -4.09 14.30
CA LYS A 201 -9.65 -5.27 14.90
C LYS A 201 -8.33 -4.99 15.58
N THR A 202 -7.66 -3.90 15.24
CA THR A 202 -6.27 -3.65 15.61
C THR A 202 -6.11 -2.56 16.66
N SER A 203 -4.94 -2.54 17.28
CA SER A 203 -4.35 -1.40 17.97
C SER A 203 -3.32 -0.74 17.04
N HIS A 204 -2.04 -0.69 17.42
CA HIS A 204 -1.00 0.00 16.66
C HIS A 204 -0.36 -0.84 15.55
N GLU A 205 -0.60 -2.14 15.52
CA GLU A 205 -0.16 -3.03 14.44
C GLU A 205 -0.84 -2.70 13.11
N CYS A 206 -0.18 -2.94 11.99
CA CYS A 206 -0.73 -2.61 10.66
C CYS A 206 -1.98 -3.41 10.29
N GLY A 207 -2.14 -4.61 10.84
CA GLY A 207 -3.31 -5.46 10.61
C GLY A 207 -3.51 -5.78 9.12
N ASP A 208 -4.75 -5.66 8.68
CA ASP A 208 -5.17 -5.93 7.31
C ASP A 208 -5.36 -4.63 6.49
N SER A 209 -4.68 -3.54 6.89
CA SER A 209 -4.81 -2.21 6.28
C SER A 209 -4.53 -2.17 4.77
N ARG A 210 -3.71 -3.10 4.25
CA ARG A 210 -3.43 -3.23 2.81
C ARG A 210 -4.68 -3.46 1.96
N TYR A 211 -5.68 -4.16 2.49
CA TYR A 211 -6.94 -4.43 1.78
C TYR A 211 -7.80 -3.18 1.57
N MET A 212 -7.47 -2.09 2.27
CA MET A 212 -8.04 -0.77 2.03
C MET A 212 -7.06 0.18 1.35
N ALA A 213 -5.76 0.13 1.70
CA ALA A 213 -4.74 1.02 1.16
C ALA A 213 -4.52 0.79 -0.34
N ILE A 214 -4.49 -0.47 -0.80
CA ILE A 214 -4.30 -0.81 -2.21
C ILE A 214 -5.46 -0.30 -3.07
N PRO A 215 -6.75 -0.60 -2.81
CA PRO A 215 -7.85 -0.02 -3.58
C PRO A 215 -7.97 1.50 -3.43
N PHE A 216 -7.55 2.11 -2.32
CA PHE A 216 -7.49 3.55 -2.19
C PHE A 216 -6.47 4.17 -3.15
N PHE A 217 -5.25 3.64 -3.17
CA PHE A 217 -4.23 4.12 -4.10
C PHE A 217 -4.61 3.82 -5.55
N ASP A 218 -5.21 2.66 -5.84
CA ASP A 218 -5.70 2.32 -7.17
C ASP A 218 -6.69 3.37 -7.70
N ALA A 219 -7.68 3.72 -6.89
CA ALA A 219 -8.67 4.74 -7.24
C ALA A 219 -8.07 6.16 -7.35
N CYS A 220 -7.14 6.52 -6.46
CA CYS A 220 -6.48 7.83 -6.51
C CYS A 220 -5.52 7.95 -7.69
N LEU A 221 -4.81 6.89 -8.06
CA LEU A 221 -3.97 6.83 -9.25
C LEU A 221 -4.82 7.01 -10.51
N ALA A 222 -5.99 6.35 -10.60
CA ALA A 222 -6.94 6.52 -11.70
C ALA A 222 -7.44 7.97 -11.83
N LEU A 223 -7.70 8.64 -10.72
CA LEU A 223 -8.17 10.02 -10.72
C LEU A 223 -7.07 11.03 -11.06
N ARG A 224 -5.84 10.81 -10.58
CA ARG A 224 -4.83 11.86 -10.55
C ARG A 224 -3.68 11.69 -11.55
N LEU A 225 -3.31 10.46 -11.94
CA LEU A 225 -2.31 10.31 -12.97
C LEU A 225 -2.81 10.80 -14.34
N PRO A 226 -2.00 11.55 -15.10
CA PRO A 226 -2.35 11.90 -16.47
C PRO A 226 -2.45 10.63 -17.33
N PRO A 227 -3.04 10.69 -18.55
CA PRO A 227 -3.00 9.57 -19.50
C PRO A 227 -1.58 9.08 -19.77
N LYS A 228 -1.41 7.79 -20.13
CA LYS A 228 -0.07 7.20 -20.39
C LYS A 228 0.71 7.92 -21.49
N GLU A 229 0.01 8.44 -22.46
CA GLU A 229 0.54 9.12 -23.64
C GLU A 229 0.91 10.58 -23.36
N SER A 230 0.51 11.13 -22.21
CA SER A 230 0.81 12.51 -21.85
C SER A 230 2.29 12.69 -21.55
N SER A 231 2.88 13.72 -22.15
CA SER A 231 4.24 14.19 -21.81
C SER A 231 4.24 15.00 -20.51
N ASP A 232 3.10 15.58 -20.12
CA ASP A 232 2.93 16.32 -18.87
C ASP A 232 2.78 15.35 -17.72
N GLY A 233 3.80 15.24 -16.87
CA GLY A 233 3.79 14.40 -15.67
C GLY A 233 3.03 15.00 -14.47
N ARG A 234 2.38 16.16 -14.64
CA ARG A 234 1.66 16.84 -13.56
C ARG A 234 0.40 16.08 -13.15
N LEU A 235 0.18 16.00 -11.83
CA LEU A 235 -1.02 15.39 -11.29
C LEU A 235 -2.27 16.21 -11.64
N ARG A 236 -3.33 15.53 -12.03
CA ARG A 236 -4.64 16.13 -12.18
C ARG A 236 -5.19 16.52 -10.80
N PRO A 237 -5.70 17.74 -10.61
CA PRO A 237 -6.37 18.11 -9.37
C PRO A 237 -7.69 17.32 -9.22
N ILE A 238 -8.08 17.04 -7.99
CA ILE A 238 -9.43 16.54 -7.70
C ILE A 238 -10.39 17.69 -7.94
N GLN A 239 -11.29 17.52 -8.91
CA GLN A 239 -12.30 18.54 -9.21
C GLN A 239 -13.38 18.56 -8.13
N PRO A 240 -13.94 19.73 -7.79
CA PRO A 240 -15.10 19.81 -6.92
C PRO A 240 -16.23 18.89 -7.43
N GLY A 241 -16.88 18.18 -6.52
CA GLY A 241 -17.94 17.23 -6.87
C GLY A 241 -17.48 15.86 -7.37
N THR A 242 -16.16 15.65 -7.53
CA THR A 242 -15.62 14.31 -7.86
C THR A 242 -15.70 13.36 -6.66
N GLY A 243 -16.09 12.13 -6.93
CA GLY A 243 -16.15 11.06 -5.91
C GLY A 243 -17.50 10.94 -5.23
N TRP A 244 -17.47 10.42 -4.02
CA TRP A 244 -18.64 10.06 -3.22
C TRP A 244 -18.49 10.61 -1.80
N ILE A 245 -19.61 10.90 -1.16
CA ILE A 245 -19.68 11.35 0.24
C ILE A 245 -20.47 10.35 1.04
N ALA A 246 -19.99 10.00 2.24
CA ALA A 246 -20.71 9.18 3.20
C ALA A 246 -20.52 9.76 4.62
N PRO A 247 -21.40 9.45 5.59
CA PRO A 247 -21.20 9.77 7.00
C PRO A 247 -19.95 9.06 7.56
N VAL A 248 -19.20 9.71 8.44
CA VAL A 248 -18.00 9.12 9.09
C VAL A 248 -18.31 7.79 9.81
N GLY A 249 -19.46 7.68 10.44
CA GLY A 249 -19.87 6.47 11.17
C GLY A 249 -20.41 5.32 10.31
N GLY A 250 -20.29 5.43 8.99
CA GLY A 250 -20.91 4.51 8.04
C GLY A 250 -22.28 4.99 7.54
N GLY A 251 -22.70 4.46 6.42
CA GLY A 251 -23.97 4.80 5.78
C GLY A 251 -23.85 4.83 4.26
N LYS A 252 -24.98 4.91 3.58
CA LYS A 252 -25.05 4.86 2.12
C LYS A 252 -24.25 6.00 1.47
N PRO A 253 -23.25 5.71 0.64
CA PRO A 253 -22.53 6.73 -0.12
C PRO A 253 -23.43 7.38 -1.16
N VAL A 254 -23.31 8.71 -1.29
CA VAL A 254 -24.00 9.52 -2.32
C VAL A 254 -22.97 10.23 -3.21
N VAL A 255 -23.32 10.51 -4.45
CA VAL A 255 -22.43 11.23 -5.37
C VAL A 255 -22.07 12.59 -4.80
N ALA A 256 -20.79 12.95 -4.81
CA ALA A 256 -20.30 14.17 -4.16
C ALA A 256 -20.92 15.47 -4.74
N ASP A 257 -21.34 15.46 -6.01
CA ASP A 257 -22.00 16.59 -6.66
C ASP A 257 -23.53 16.65 -6.42
N SER A 258 -24.13 15.68 -5.72
CA SER A 258 -25.56 15.68 -5.40
C SER A 258 -25.91 16.77 -4.38
N ASP A 259 -27.17 17.23 -4.40
CA ASP A 259 -27.67 18.19 -3.40
C ASP A 259 -27.63 17.61 -2.00
N GLU A 260 -27.85 16.31 -1.85
CA GLU A 260 -27.76 15.59 -0.57
C GLU A 260 -26.34 15.69 0.00
N ALA A 261 -25.32 15.39 -0.83
CA ALA A 261 -23.91 15.49 -0.42
C ALA A 261 -23.53 16.93 -0.06
N LYS A 262 -23.92 17.91 -0.90
CA LYS A 262 -23.65 19.33 -0.67
C LYS A 262 -24.25 19.82 0.65
N LYS A 263 -25.49 19.43 0.96
CA LYS A 263 -26.15 19.74 2.24
C LYS A 263 -25.47 19.07 3.42
N ALA A 264 -25.08 17.81 3.30
CA ALA A 264 -24.37 17.07 4.36
C ALA A 264 -23.01 17.71 4.68
N VAL A 265 -22.21 18.00 3.65
CA VAL A 265 -20.90 18.66 3.79
C VAL A 265 -21.06 20.08 4.35
N ALA A 266 -22.02 20.87 3.88
CA ALA A 266 -22.24 22.23 4.39
C ALA A 266 -22.66 22.23 5.86
N ARG A 267 -23.46 21.25 6.29
CA ARG A 267 -23.92 21.10 7.68
C ARG A 267 -22.80 20.67 8.63
N ALA A 268 -22.00 19.69 8.22
CA ALA A 268 -20.96 19.09 9.06
C ALA A 268 -19.85 18.49 8.17
N PRO A 269 -18.89 19.29 7.68
CA PRO A 269 -17.82 18.80 6.81
C PRO A 269 -17.07 17.63 7.41
N ALA A 270 -16.67 17.74 8.69
CA ALA A 270 -15.97 16.71 9.44
C ALA A 270 -16.85 15.51 9.86
N GLY A 271 -18.16 15.60 9.68
CA GLY A 271 -19.10 14.50 9.84
C GLY A 271 -19.23 13.61 8.62
N THR A 272 -18.49 13.95 7.53
CA THR A 272 -18.52 13.22 6.26
C THR A 272 -17.13 12.80 5.80
N VAL A 273 -17.02 11.66 5.13
CA VAL A 273 -15.80 11.21 4.43
C VAL A 273 -15.97 11.44 2.92
N TRP A 274 -14.85 11.71 2.24
CA TRP A 274 -14.77 11.69 0.78
C TRP A 274 -14.25 10.33 0.33
N LEU A 275 -14.85 9.73 -0.70
CA LEU A 275 -14.50 8.42 -1.22
C LEU A 275 -14.21 8.55 -2.73
N PRO A 276 -13.08 8.03 -3.25
CA PRO A 276 -12.64 8.31 -4.62
C PRO A 276 -13.53 7.69 -5.71
N SER A 277 -14.21 6.59 -5.42
CA SER A 277 -15.07 5.87 -6.37
C SER A 277 -16.17 5.09 -5.66
N LEU A 278 -17.22 4.69 -6.38
CA LEU A 278 -18.27 3.82 -5.85
C LEU A 278 -17.73 2.43 -5.45
N GLN A 279 -16.80 1.89 -6.23
CA GLN A 279 -16.17 0.62 -5.91
C GLN A 279 -15.42 0.72 -4.57
N PHE A 280 -14.61 1.76 -4.41
CA PHE A 280 -13.91 2.01 -3.15
C PHE A 280 -14.89 2.26 -1.99
N ALA A 281 -16.00 2.95 -2.23
CA ALA A 281 -17.01 3.20 -1.20
C ALA A 281 -17.61 1.91 -0.62
N ARG A 282 -17.83 0.90 -1.45
CA ARG A 282 -18.30 -0.44 -1.01
C ARG A 282 -17.24 -1.15 -0.16
N VAL A 283 -15.98 -1.10 -0.60
CA VAL A 283 -14.84 -1.66 0.13
C VAL A 283 -14.69 -0.97 1.50
N TRP A 284 -14.81 0.35 1.54
CA TRP A 284 -14.73 1.14 2.76
C TRP A 284 -15.86 0.81 3.76
N GLU A 285 -17.09 0.68 3.28
CA GLU A 285 -18.24 0.33 4.11
C GLU A 285 -18.08 -1.06 4.77
N GLU A 286 -17.64 -2.04 3.99
CA GLU A 286 -17.39 -3.39 4.48
C GLU A 286 -16.24 -3.41 5.49
N TYR A 287 -15.09 -2.82 5.16
CA TYR A 287 -13.91 -2.78 6.01
C TYR A 287 -14.17 -2.04 7.33
N SER A 288 -14.82 -0.88 7.27
CA SER A 288 -15.11 -0.08 8.48
C SER A 288 -15.95 -0.85 9.50
N ARG A 289 -16.76 -1.80 9.02
CA ARG A 289 -17.61 -2.64 9.86
C ARG A 289 -16.93 -3.93 10.33
N THR A 290 -16.11 -4.54 9.47
CA THR A 290 -15.61 -5.92 9.69
C THR A 290 -14.08 -6.01 9.82
N GLY A 291 -13.33 -4.99 9.40
CA GLY A 291 -11.88 -5.04 9.24
C GLY A 291 -11.42 -5.99 8.14
N LEU A 292 -12.32 -6.39 7.25
CA LEU A 292 -12.06 -7.26 6.10
C LEU A 292 -12.73 -6.69 4.86
N VAL A 293 -12.28 -7.13 3.70
CA VAL A 293 -12.87 -6.79 2.40
C VAL A 293 -13.15 -8.08 1.65
N GLY A 294 -14.36 -8.25 1.13
CA GLY A 294 -14.73 -9.39 0.33
C GLY A 294 -13.97 -9.41 -1.00
N ASP A 295 -13.73 -10.61 -1.51
CA ASP A 295 -13.20 -10.83 -2.84
C ASP A 295 -13.95 -12.01 -3.46
N THR A 296 -14.44 -11.84 -4.68
CA THR A 296 -15.22 -12.82 -5.42
C THR A 296 -14.63 -13.10 -6.81
N THR A 297 -13.49 -12.48 -7.12
CA THR A 297 -12.83 -12.58 -8.42
C THR A 297 -11.66 -13.57 -8.38
N PRO A 298 -11.44 -14.37 -9.45
CA PRO A 298 -10.28 -15.23 -9.51
C PRO A 298 -9.01 -14.43 -9.82
N PRO A 299 -7.84 -14.80 -9.23
CA PRO A 299 -6.56 -14.18 -9.53
C PRO A 299 -6.11 -14.51 -10.96
N LEU A 300 -5.12 -13.75 -11.45
CA LEU A 300 -4.43 -14.10 -12.69
C LEU A 300 -3.68 -15.43 -12.52
N PRO A 301 -3.67 -16.29 -13.56
CA PRO A 301 -2.89 -17.51 -13.53
C PRO A 301 -1.39 -17.23 -13.54
N PRO A 302 -0.55 -18.17 -13.04
CA PRO A 302 0.89 -18.08 -13.14
C PRO A 302 1.36 -17.94 -14.58
N VAL A 303 2.48 -17.25 -14.76
CA VAL A 303 3.14 -17.09 -16.06
C VAL A 303 4.53 -17.73 -16.02
N ILE A 304 5.13 -17.98 -17.19
CA ILE A 304 6.48 -18.56 -17.30
C ILE A 304 6.61 -19.84 -16.48
N ALA A 305 5.57 -20.69 -16.54
CA ALA A 305 5.58 -21.99 -15.87
C ALA A 305 6.41 -22.97 -16.72
N THR A 306 7.60 -23.37 -16.20
CA THR A 306 8.54 -24.24 -16.89
C THR A 306 8.94 -25.43 -16.05
N VAL A 307 9.18 -26.56 -16.71
CA VAL A 307 9.72 -27.80 -16.12
C VAL A 307 11.04 -28.14 -16.77
N GLU A 308 12.05 -28.39 -15.95
CA GLU A 308 13.36 -28.89 -16.35
C GLU A 308 13.59 -30.26 -15.72
N MET A 309 13.98 -31.24 -16.57
CA MET A 309 14.29 -32.60 -16.14
C MET A 309 15.80 -32.71 -15.93
N THR A 310 16.21 -33.17 -14.75
CA THR A 310 17.62 -33.46 -14.44
C THR A 310 17.69 -34.87 -13.86
N GLY A 311 18.08 -35.86 -14.70
CA GLY A 311 17.98 -37.26 -14.33
C GLY A 311 16.54 -37.64 -14.00
N ASP A 312 16.35 -38.26 -12.83
CA ASP A 312 15.03 -38.69 -12.34
C ASP A 312 14.32 -37.61 -11.49
N THR A 313 14.65 -36.34 -11.66
CA THR A 313 13.99 -35.25 -10.95
C THR A 313 13.43 -34.21 -11.92
N ALA A 314 12.28 -33.58 -11.54
CA ALA A 314 11.70 -32.48 -12.26
C ALA A 314 11.79 -31.21 -11.40
N LYS A 315 12.45 -30.17 -11.91
CA LYS A 315 12.44 -28.83 -11.34
C LYS A 315 11.36 -27.99 -12.00
N LEU A 316 10.38 -27.55 -11.23
CA LEU A 316 9.30 -26.68 -11.66
C LEU A 316 9.60 -25.25 -11.23
N THR A 317 9.49 -24.28 -12.14
CA THR A 317 9.64 -22.85 -11.85
C THR A 317 8.51 -22.05 -12.47
N TRP A 318 8.09 -20.97 -11.83
CA TRP A 318 7.01 -20.11 -12.35
C TRP A 318 7.15 -18.69 -11.83
N GLN A 319 6.33 -17.80 -12.37
CA GLN A 319 6.12 -16.44 -11.85
C GLN A 319 4.62 -16.21 -11.68
N ALA A 320 4.25 -15.38 -10.70
CA ALA A 320 2.87 -15.00 -10.49
C ALA A 320 2.76 -13.52 -10.10
N THR A 321 1.58 -12.98 -10.34
CA THR A 321 1.18 -11.66 -9.85
C THR A 321 0.07 -11.87 -8.82
N ALA A 322 0.13 -11.13 -7.72
CA ALA A 322 -0.94 -11.18 -6.72
C ALA A 322 -2.22 -10.55 -7.27
N ASP A 323 -3.34 -10.99 -6.74
CA ASP A 323 -4.64 -10.35 -6.90
C ASP A 323 -4.65 -8.98 -6.19
N LEU A 324 -5.34 -8.00 -6.77
CA LEU A 324 -5.43 -6.66 -6.17
C LEU A 324 -6.38 -6.60 -4.98
N GLU A 325 -7.41 -7.44 -4.97
CA GLU A 325 -8.45 -7.44 -3.93
C GLU A 325 -7.99 -8.15 -2.66
N SER A 326 -7.44 -9.37 -2.80
CA SER A 326 -7.08 -10.20 -1.64
C SER A 326 -5.64 -10.72 -1.64
N GLY A 327 -4.83 -10.32 -2.59
CA GLY A 327 -3.44 -10.74 -2.68
C GLY A 327 -3.25 -12.17 -3.19
N LEU A 328 -2.07 -12.74 -2.96
CA LEU A 328 -1.72 -14.12 -3.33
C LEU A 328 -1.74 -15.00 -2.09
N GLY A 329 -2.69 -15.93 -2.02
CA GLY A 329 -2.81 -16.91 -0.94
C GLY A 329 -1.87 -18.11 -1.11
N GLY A 330 -1.61 -18.50 -2.36
CA GLY A 330 -0.73 -19.65 -2.64
C GLY A 330 -0.87 -20.23 -4.03
N PHE A 331 -0.43 -21.47 -4.15
CA PHE A 331 -0.48 -22.23 -5.41
C PHE A 331 -1.00 -23.64 -5.19
N VAL A 332 -1.70 -24.15 -6.19
CA VAL A 332 -2.03 -25.57 -6.32
C VAL A 332 -1.28 -26.11 -7.52
N ILE A 333 -0.42 -27.12 -7.30
CA ILE A 333 0.34 -27.80 -8.36
C ILE A 333 -0.29 -29.16 -8.58
N LEU A 334 -0.62 -29.44 -9.83
CA LEU A 334 -1.15 -30.71 -10.28
C LEU A 334 -0.06 -31.51 -10.96
N ARG A 335 -0.06 -32.83 -10.71
CA ARG A 335 0.76 -33.84 -11.38
C ARG A 335 -0.17 -34.89 -11.95
N ASP A 336 -0.09 -35.12 -13.26
CA ASP A 336 -0.94 -36.08 -14.00
C ASP A 336 -2.44 -35.89 -13.72
N GLY A 337 -2.86 -34.59 -13.69
CA GLY A 337 -4.26 -34.21 -13.48
C GLY A 337 -4.74 -34.25 -12.01
N LYS A 338 -3.92 -34.67 -11.07
CA LYS A 338 -4.26 -34.74 -9.64
C LYS A 338 -3.49 -33.72 -8.84
N VAL A 339 -4.11 -33.17 -7.79
CA VAL A 339 -3.41 -32.25 -6.86
C VAL A 339 -2.23 -32.98 -6.21
N TRP A 340 -1.04 -32.49 -6.48
CA TRP A 340 0.21 -33.03 -5.92
C TRP A 340 0.68 -32.21 -4.72
N LYS A 341 0.73 -30.88 -4.87
CA LYS A 341 1.20 -29.99 -3.79
C LYS A 341 0.31 -28.74 -3.69
N LYS A 342 0.19 -28.23 -2.46
CA LYS A 342 -0.31 -26.87 -2.17
C LYS A 342 0.80 -26.07 -1.51
N LEU A 343 1.04 -24.86 -1.96
CA LEU A 343 2.07 -23.97 -1.43
C LEU A 343 1.45 -22.66 -0.95
N PRO A 344 1.86 -22.12 0.22
CA PRO A 344 2.74 -22.79 1.18
C PRO A 344 2.07 -24.02 1.79
N GLU A 345 2.84 -25.02 2.20
CA GLU A 345 2.29 -26.24 2.84
C GLU A 345 1.57 -25.90 4.16
N LYS A 346 2.03 -24.86 4.85
CA LYS A 346 1.43 -24.30 6.06
C LYS A 346 1.24 -22.80 5.84
N PRO A 347 0.07 -22.36 5.38
CA PRO A 347 -0.20 -20.93 5.24
C PRO A 347 -0.17 -20.25 6.61
N ALA A 348 0.27 -18.99 6.63
CA ALA A 348 0.25 -18.18 7.85
C ALA A 348 -1.18 -18.10 8.43
N ALA A 349 -1.29 -18.27 9.73
CA ALA A 349 -2.56 -18.21 10.47
C ALA A 349 -3.02 -16.75 10.65
N LYS A 350 -3.34 -16.08 9.55
CA LYS A 350 -3.99 -14.75 9.55
C LYS A 350 -5.41 -14.89 8.98
N PRO A 351 -6.27 -13.87 9.10
CA PRO A 351 -7.64 -13.92 8.59
C PRO A 351 -7.72 -14.35 7.12
N ARG A 352 -6.67 -14.07 6.35
CA ARG A 352 -6.47 -14.57 4.98
C ARG A 352 -5.12 -15.25 4.86
N PRO A 353 -5.07 -16.48 4.32
CA PRO A 353 -3.81 -17.11 4.00
C PRO A 353 -3.09 -16.29 2.92
N LEU A 354 -1.80 -16.02 3.13
CA LEU A 354 -0.96 -15.37 2.14
C LEU A 354 0.25 -16.24 1.87
N PHE A 355 0.67 -16.28 0.61
CA PHE A 355 1.87 -16.98 0.17
C PHE A 355 3.12 -16.46 0.86
N GLN A 356 3.23 -15.12 0.98
CA GLN A 356 4.25 -14.47 1.78
C GLN A 356 3.73 -14.26 3.19
N GLY A 357 4.42 -14.81 4.20
CA GLY A 357 4.19 -14.46 5.60
C GLY A 357 4.43 -12.98 5.82
N LEU A 358 3.52 -12.31 6.53
CA LEU A 358 3.64 -10.88 6.83
C LEU A 358 3.94 -10.67 8.31
N GLY A 359 4.92 -9.80 8.58
CA GLY A 359 5.26 -9.34 9.91
C GLY A 359 4.28 -8.32 10.48
N TYR A 360 4.60 -7.83 11.68
CA TYR A 360 3.89 -6.76 12.38
C TYR A 360 3.70 -5.50 11.52
N HIS A 361 4.63 -5.24 10.63
CA HIS A 361 4.72 -4.03 9.81
C HIS A 361 4.04 -4.14 8.45
N ASP A 362 3.25 -5.21 8.22
CA ASP A 362 2.56 -5.44 6.96
C ASP A 362 3.51 -5.51 5.74
N THR A 363 4.68 -6.09 5.97
CA THR A 363 5.64 -6.45 4.91
C THR A 363 6.03 -7.91 5.04
N PRO A 364 6.52 -8.53 3.96
CA PRO A 364 7.00 -9.91 4.02
C PRO A 364 8.05 -10.10 5.10
N ASP A 365 7.95 -11.18 5.87
CA ASP A 365 8.93 -11.54 6.89
C ASP A 365 10.30 -11.89 6.29
N GLN A 366 10.33 -12.30 5.03
CA GLN A 366 11.51 -12.67 4.27
C GLN A 366 11.48 -12.04 2.87
N PRO A 367 12.64 -11.80 2.26
CA PRO A 367 12.73 -11.46 0.84
C PRO A 367 12.00 -12.49 -0.02
N LEU A 368 11.49 -12.05 -1.18
CA LEU A 368 10.79 -12.93 -2.11
C LEU A 368 11.71 -14.05 -2.61
N ALA A 369 11.42 -15.27 -2.18
CA ALA A 369 12.09 -16.45 -2.68
C ALA A 369 11.67 -16.76 -4.15
N ARG A 370 12.52 -17.51 -4.86
CA ARG A 370 12.14 -18.05 -6.17
C ARG A 370 10.90 -18.94 -6.02
N MET A 371 9.96 -18.77 -6.94
CA MET A 371 8.81 -19.66 -7.04
C MET A 371 9.24 -20.92 -7.79
N GLU A 372 9.73 -21.90 -7.03
CA GLU A 372 10.23 -23.17 -7.57
C GLU A 372 9.98 -24.34 -6.62
N ILE A 373 9.90 -25.54 -7.15
CA ILE A 373 9.81 -26.80 -6.40
C ILE A 373 10.43 -27.91 -7.21
N THR A 374 11.00 -28.91 -6.52
CA THR A 374 11.57 -30.10 -7.13
C THR A 374 10.70 -31.32 -6.81
N ASP A 375 10.35 -32.10 -7.83
CA ASP A 375 9.71 -33.42 -7.70
C ASP A 375 10.77 -34.50 -7.88
N PRO A 376 11.09 -35.30 -6.83
CA PRO A 376 12.05 -36.39 -6.93
C PRO A 376 11.49 -37.64 -7.62
N SER A 377 10.19 -37.68 -7.91
CA SER A 377 9.50 -38.80 -8.60
C SER A 377 8.56 -38.23 -9.65
N PRO A 378 9.10 -37.73 -10.77
CA PRO A 378 8.36 -36.92 -11.70
C PRO A 378 7.20 -37.67 -12.34
N GLY A 379 6.09 -36.95 -12.53
CA GLY A 379 4.97 -37.38 -13.39
C GLY A 379 5.20 -37.01 -14.86
N ALA A 380 4.27 -37.43 -15.71
CA ALA A 380 4.32 -37.13 -17.12
C ALA A 380 3.95 -35.68 -17.46
N GLN A 381 3.05 -35.08 -16.68
CA GLN A 381 2.53 -33.72 -16.89
C GLN A 381 2.37 -32.96 -15.60
N TYR A 382 2.63 -31.64 -15.66
CA TYR A 382 2.41 -30.72 -14.56
C TYR A 382 1.57 -29.53 -14.99
N ALA A 383 0.74 -29.05 -14.06
CA ALA A 383 0.00 -27.81 -14.21
C ALA A 383 -0.06 -27.05 -12.87
N ILE A 384 -0.37 -25.76 -12.91
CA ILE A 384 -0.40 -24.90 -11.72
C ILE A 384 -1.57 -23.93 -11.77
N GLN A 385 -2.07 -23.57 -10.59
CA GLN A 385 -3.03 -22.50 -10.36
C GLN A 385 -2.48 -21.54 -9.29
N SER A 386 -2.69 -20.24 -9.45
CA SER A 386 -2.64 -19.30 -8.34
C SER A 386 -3.92 -19.43 -7.51
N VAL A 387 -3.81 -19.18 -6.21
CA VAL A 387 -4.98 -19.07 -5.31
C VAL A 387 -4.87 -17.72 -4.62
N ASN A 388 -5.92 -16.90 -4.64
CA ASN A 388 -5.90 -15.61 -3.95
C ASN A 388 -6.12 -15.74 -2.43
N GLY A 389 -6.07 -14.64 -1.69
CA GLY A 389 -6.27 -14.62 -0.24
C GLY A 389 -7.70 -15.02 0.21
N ALA A 390 -8.67 -14.98 -0.70
CA ALA A 390 -10.04 -15.46 -0.46
C ALA A 390 -10.20 -16.97 -0.74
N GLY A 391 -9.15 -17.65 -1.21
CA GLY A 391 -9.17 -19.07 -1.52
C GLY A 391 -9.68 -19.41 -2.93
N ILE A 392 -9.86 -18.41 -3.80
CA ILE A 392 -10.38 -18.59 -5.16
C ILE A 392 -9.22 -18.95 -6.09
N PRO A 393 -9.30 -20.08 -6.85
CA PRO A 393 -8.24 -20.46 -7.77
C PRO A 393 -8.36 -19.73 -9.11
N SER A 394 -7.22 -19.51 -9.75
CA SER A 394 -7.12 -19.06 -11.15
C SER A 394 -7.47 -20.19 -12.14
N ALA A 395 -7.48 -19.85 -13.43
CA ALA A 395 -7.38 -20.84 -14.48
C ALA A 395 -6.08 -21.66 -14.33
N THR A 396 -6.13 -22.93 -14.72
CA THR A 396 -4.99 -23.85 -14.70
C THR A 396 -4.06 -23.59 -15.88
N VAL A 397 -2.74 -23.53 -15.62
CA VAL A 397 -1.71 -23.35 -16.65
C VAL A 397 -0.79 -24.58 -16.67
N PRO A 398 -0.53 -25.21 -17.82
CA PRO A 398 0.43 -26.29 -17.92
C PRO A 398 1.87 -25.77 -17.81
N PHE A 399 2.75 -26.55 -17.17
CA PHE A 399 4.18 -26.34 -17.26
C PHE A 399 4.70 -26.76 -18.66
N ARG A 400 5.57 -25.95 -19.22
CA ARG A 400 6.22 -26.22 -20.49
C ARG A 400 7.68 -26.62 -20.24
N LYS A 401 8.25 -27.46 -21.11
CA LYS A 401 9.70 -27.75 -21.04
C LYS A 401 10.48 -26.44 -21.10
N ALA A 402 11.46 -26.29 -20.24
CA ALA A 402 12.43 -25.21 -20.32
C ALA A 402 13.13 -25.28 -21.69
N ARG A 403 13.32 -24.13 -22.33
CA ARG A 403 14.04 -24.04 -23.60
C ARG A 403 15.54 -24.03 -23.38
#